data_1376193368e1a7e475f7dbda1b5a32ca
#
_entry.id   1376193368e1a7e475f7dbda1b5a32ca
#
_cell.length_a   1.000
_cell.length_b   1.000
_cell.length_c   1.000
_cell.angle_alpha   90.00
_cell.angle_beta   90.00
_cell.angle_gamma   90.00
#
_symmetry.space_group_name_H-M   'P 1'
#
loop_
_entity.id
_entity.type
_entity.pdbx_description
1 polymer ?
#
loop_
_entity_poly.entity_id
_entity_poly.type
_entity_poly.pdbx_seq_one_letter_code
_entity_poly.pdbx_strand_id
1 'polypeptide(L)'
;LTAGLALAVYMVYSIVYLFISPDRNIQQIYLVPEDAAFIIQSSAPIEDWEKFSGSETWQCLRKAKSFEEVAKSVEKLDSVVKSNKVLLSLVGQRDLLISLHKTRATDWDFLLIVDMQKASKMDLLKDQVETVLAMSGFTVTNRMHNGINILEMRDPDTRDVFYTAFVDNHLVGSYTSGLVESAINSRNKPKIGLDQSFIETEKLVSGKGLVRVFI
;
A
#
# COMPACT_ATOMS: atom_id res chain seq x y z
N LEU A 1 -18.11 -42.95 -12.50
CA LEU A 1 -18.92 -42.34 -11.40
C LEU A 1 -18.04 -41.67 -10.33
N THR A 2 -16.92 -42.28 -9.93
CA THR A 2 -16.00 -41.80 -8.87
C THR A 2 -15.29 -40.46 -9.22
N ALA A 3 -14.86 -40.27 -10.46
CA ALA A 3 -14.16 -39.08 -10.92
C ALA A 3 -15.11 -37.83 -10.92
N GLY A 4 -16.37 -38.02 -11.31
CA GLY A 4 -17.37 -36.93 -11.30
C GLY A 4 -17.72 -36.49 -9.88
N LEU A 5 -17.82 -37.44 -8.94
CA LEU A 5 -18.06 -37.13 -7.54
C LEU A 5 -16.90 -36.37 -6.90
N ALA A 6 -15.65 -36.79 -7.20
CA ALA A 6 -14.45 -36.10 -6.72
C ALA A 6 -14.35 -34.68 -7.25
N LEU A 7 -14.68 -34.44 -8.53
CA LEU A 7 -14.73 -33.12 -9.12
C LEU A 7 -15.80 -32.23 -8.47
N ALA A 8 -16.99 -32.79 -8.23
CA ALA A 8 -18.08 -32.07 -7.57
C ALA A 8 -17.70 -31.67 -6.12
N VAL A 9 -17.09 -32.59 -5.37
CA VAL A 9 -16.60 -32.33 -4.00
C VAL A 9 -15.50 -31.28 -4.01
N TYR A 10 -14.56 -31.35 -4.97
CA TYR A 10 -13.51 -30.35 -5.12
C TYR A 10 -14.09 -28.96 -5.47
N MET A 11 -15.07 -28.88 -6.39
CA MET A 11 -15.74 -27.61 -6.71
C MET A 11 -16.48 -27.04 -5.49
N VAL A 12 -17.25 -27.87 -4.77
CA VAL A 12 -17.95 -27.42 -3.55
C VAL A 12 -16.94 -26.98 -2.50
N TYR A 13 -15.86 -27.74 -2.29
CA TYR A 13 -14.79 -27.36 -1.35
C TYR A 13 -14.13 -26.03 -1.77
N SER A 14 -13.82 -25.84 -3.05
CA SER A 14 -13.22 -24.61 -3.56
C SER A 14 -14.17 -23.41 -3.41
N ILE A 15 -15.47 -23.59 -3.67
CA ILE A 15 -16.47 -22.56 -3.45
C ILE A 15 -16.61 -22.22 -1.96
N VAL A 16 -16.71 -23.25 -1.12
CA VAL A 16 -16.80 -23.09 0.35
C VAL A 16 -15.55 -22.43 0.89
N TYR A 17 -14.35 -22.82 0.43
CA TYR A 17 -13.08 -22.20 0.81
C TYR A 17 -13.01 -20.73 0.40
N LEU A 18 -13.47 -20.38 -0.80
CA LEU A 18 -13.51 -19.00 -1.31
C LEU A 18 -14.50 -18.10 -0.55
N PHE A 19 -15.60 -18.67 -0.02
CA PHE A 19 -16.65 -17.90 0.65
C PHE A 19 -16.58 -17.95 2.19
N ILE A 20 -15.95 -18.98 2.78
CA ILE A 20 -15.94 -19.22 4.24
C ILE A 20 -14.53 -19.08 4.83
N SER A 21 -13.46 -19.00 4.02
CA SER A 21 -12.16 -18.63 4.57
C SER A 21 -12.29 -17.34 5.36
N PRO A 22 -11.95 -17.32 6.66
CA PRO A 22 -12.00 -16.08 7.42
C PRO A 22 -11.03 -15.12 6.78
N ASP A 23 -11.56 -14.14 6.04
CA ASP A 23 -10.77 -13.02 5.55
C ASP A 23 -10.18 -12.34 6.79
N ARG A 24 -8.89 -12.46 6.99
CA ARG A 24 -8.15 -11.66 7.96
C ARG A 24 -8.07 -10.24 7.41
N ASN A 25 -9.19 -9.55 7.41
CA ASN A 25 -9.21 -8.14 7.07
C ASN A 25 -8.74 -7.37 8.31
N ILE A 26 -7.54 -6.83 8.21
CA ILE A 26 -7.02 -5.89 9.19
C ILE A 26 -7.23 -4.46 8.67
N GLN A 27 -7.19 -3.48 9.55
CA GLN A 27 -7.23 -2.07 9.16
C GLN A 27 -5.85 -1.62 8.67
N GLN A 28 -5.79 -0.76 7.66
CA GLN A 28 -4.54 -0.21 7.11
C GLN A 28 -3.63 0.38 8.19
N ILE A 29 -4.23 1.07 9.17
CA ILE A 29 -3.52 1.72 10.27
C ILE A 29 -2.72 0.73 11.13
N TYR A 30 -3.09 -0.56 11.15
CA TYR A 30 -2.36 -1.58 11.91
C TYR A 30 -1.01 -1.94 11.30
N LEU A 31 -0.79 -1.57 10.04
CA LEU A 31 0.48 -1.77 9.34
C LEU A 31 1.41 -0.55 9.44
N VAL A 32 0.93 0.56 9.99
CA VAL A 32 1.74 1.78 10.12
C VAL A 32 2.71 1.63 11.28
N PRO A 33 4.04 1.76 11.05
CA PRO A 33 5.05 1.78 12.10
C PRO A 33 4.86 2.98 13.05
N GLU A 34 5.28 2.82 14.31
CA GLU A 34 5.08 3.81 15.38
C GLU A 34 5.81 5.13 15.18
N ASP A 35 6.82 5.17 14.33
CA ASP A 35 7.66 6.33 14.03
C ASP A 35 7.13 7.20 12.87
N ALA A 36 5.87 6.99 12.47
CA ALA A 36 5.24 7.83 11.46
C ALA A 36 5.14 9.27 11.92
N ALA A 37 5.69 10.21 11.12
CA ALA A 37 5.62 11.62 11.41
C ALA A 37 4.25 12.20 11.05
N PHE A 38 3.62 11.70 9.98
CA PHE A 38 2.23 11.96 9.66
C PHE A 38 1.63 10.85 8.78
N ILE A 39 0.31 10.80 8.78
CA ILE A 39 -0.49 9.79 8.07
C ILE A 39 -1.53 10.53 7.24
N ILE A 40 -1.65 10.12 5.99
CA ILE A 40 -2.63 10.63 5.02
C ILE A 40 -3.51 9.46 4.61
N GLN A 41 -4.83 9.63 4.66
CA GLN A 41 -5.80 8.62 4.19
C GLN A 41 -6.70 9.22 3.12
N SER A 42 -6.91 8.48 2.04
CA SER A 42 -7.82 8.83 0.95
C SER A 42 -8.60 7.60 0.49
N SER A 43 -9.89 7.78 0.22
CA SER A 43 -10.77 6.73 -0.34
C SER A 43 -10.93 6.86 -1.87
N ALA A 44 -10.44 7.95 -2.45
CA ALA A 44 -10.42 8.17 -3.90
C ALA A 44 -9.05 8.77 -4.32
N PRO A 45 -7.93 8.05 -4.11
CA PRO A 45 -6.59 8.62 -4.13
C PRO A 45 -6.23 9.30 -5.46
N ILE A 46 -6.71 8.81 -6.59
CA ILE A 46 -6.42 9.42 -7.89
C ILE A 46 -7.13 10.77 -8.03
N GLU A 47 -8.43 10.83 -7.73
CA GLU A 47 -9.21 12.06 -7.82
C GLU A 47 -8.73 13.09 -6.79
N ASP A 48 -8.44 12.64 -5.58
CA ASP A 48 -7.96 13.50 -4.50
C ASP A 48 -6.58 14.06 -4.83
N TRP A 49 -5.70 13.23 -5.41
CA TRP A 49 -4.39 13.68 -5.87
C TRP A 49 -4.50 14.68 -7.01
N GLU A 50 -5.36 14.45 -8.01
CA GLU A 50 -5.56 15.40 -9.11
C GLU A 50 -6.03 16.77 -8.61
N LYS A 51 -6.98 16.78 -7.67
CA LYS A 51 -7.45 18.01 -7.04
C LYS A 51 -6.37 18.69 -6.22
N PHE A 52 -5.62 17.91 -5.41
CA PHE A 52 -4.58 18.43 -4.55
C PHE A 52 -3.38 18.95 -5.35
N SER A 53 -2.89 18.17 -6.33
CA SER A 53 -1.73 18.55 -7.14
C SER A 53 -1.98 19.79 -8.02
N GLY A 54 -3.24 20.05 -8.37
CA GLY A 54 -3.67 21.29 -9.03
C GLY A 54 -3.85 22.50 -8.11
N SER A 55 -3.79 22.32 -6.80
CA SER A 55 -4.08 23.38 -5.82
C SER A 55 -2.91 24.35 -5.62
N GLU A 56 -3.22 25.59 -5.19
CA GLU A 56 -2.21 26.58 -4.76
C GLU A 56 -1.39 26.06 -3.57
N THR A 57 -2.02 25.30 -2.68
CA THR A 57 -1.36 24.69 -1.53
C THR A 57 -0.21 23.78 -1.96
N TRP A 58 -0.45 22.90 -2.93
CA TRP A 58 0.59 22.03 -3.47
C TRP A 58 1.71 22.85 -4.13
N GLN A 59 1.35 23.88 -4.93
CA GLN A 59 2.32 24.74 -5.60
C GLN A 59 3.20 25.51 -4.60
N CYS A 60 2.69 25.81 -3.41
CA CYS A 60 3.46 26.41 -2.33
C CYS A 60 4.37 25.37 -1.65
N LEU A 61 3.82 24.21 -1.27
CA LEU A 61 4.53 23.16 -0.56
C LEU A 61 5.72 22.61 -1.37
N ARG A 62 5.54 22.32 -2.65
CA ARG A 62 6.60 21.78 -3.52
C ARG A 62 7.81 22.73 -3.68
N LYS A 63 7.64 24.02 -3.40
CA LYS A 63 8.72 25.02 -3.45
C LYS A 63 9.43 25.19 -2.09
N ALA A 64 8.85 24.65 -1.03
CA ALA A 64 9.45 24.74 0.29
C ALA A 64 10.64 23.80 0.38
N LYS A 65 11.82 24.33 0.75
CA LYS A 65 13.07 23.57 0.82
C LYS A 65 12.98 22.32 1.73
N SER A 66 12.22 22.42 2.81
CA SER A 66 11.97 21.29 3.73
C SER A 66 11.06 20.21 3.16
N PHE A 67 10.35 20.48 2.06
CA PHE A 67 9.37 19.59 1.45
C PHE A 67 9.80 19.10 0.05
N GLU A 68 10.94 19.58 -0.46
CA GLU A 68 11.40 19.32 -1.82
C GLU A 68 11.59 17.83 -2.12
N GLU A 69 12.24 17.09 -1.22
CA GLU A 69 12.46 15.64 -1.38
C GLU A 69 11.14 14.86 -1.32
N VAL A 70 10.23 15.27 -0.44
CA VAL A 70 8.88 14.70 -0.36
C VAL A 70 8.13 14.92 -1.68
N ALA A 71 8.17 16.14 -2.22
CA ALA A 71 7.51 16.47 -3.47
C ALA A 71 8.07 15.65 -4.65
N LYS A 72 9.39 15.51 -4.77
CA LYS A 72 10.03 14.67 -5.79
C LYS A 72 9.59 13.20 -5.69
N SER A 73 9.55 12.64 -4.49
CA SER A 73 9.13 11.25 -4.27
C SER A 73 7.67 11.04 -4.66
N VAL A 74 6.78 11.98 -4.32
CA VAL A 74 5.35 11.91 -4.68
C VAL A 74 5.16 12.07 -6.19
N GLU A 75 5.84 13.01 -6.83
CA GLU A 75 5.79 13.22 -8.29
C GLU A 75 6.30 11.98 -9.05
N LYS A 76 7.33 11.31 -8.52
CA LYS A 76 7.85 10.07 -9.08
C LYS A 76 6.82 8.94 -8.98
N LEU A 77 6.17 8.77 -7.81
CA LEU A 77 5.09 7.79 -7.63
C LEU A 77 3.91 8.07 -8.57
N ASP A 78 3.48 9.33 -8.69
CA ASP A 78 2.42 9.74 -9.61
C ASP A 78 2.77 9.36 -11.06
N SER A 79 4.01 9.60 -11.48
CA SER A 79 4.47 9.20 -12.81
C SER A 79 4.41 7.69 -13.03
N VAL A 80 4.87 6.88 -12.07
CA VAL A 80 4.83 5.41 -12.14
C VAL A 80 3.39 4.90 -12.20
N VAL A 81 2.50 5.41 -11.37
CA VAL A 81 1.09 5.01 -11.34
C VAL A 81 0.40 5.40 -12.66
N LYS A 82 0.59 6.62 -13.14
CA LYS A 82 -0.02 7.10 -14.40
C LYS A 82 0.49 6.40 -15.65
N SER A 83 1.75 6.00 -15.66
CA SER A 83 2.35 5.27 -16.79
C SER A 83 1.85 3.82 -16.88
N ASN A 84 1.34 3.26 -15.79
CA ASN A 84 0.90 1.87 -15.73
C ASN A 84 -0.61 1.75 -15.46
N LYS A 85 -1.39 1.46 -16.52
CA LYS A 85 -2.85 1.34 -16.44
C LYS A 85 -3.34 0.29 -15.43
N VAL A 86 -2.56 -0.75 -15.17
CA VAL A 86 -2.93 -1.79 -14.20
C VAL A 86 -2.73 -1.27 -12.79
N LEU A 87 -1.60 -0.63 -12.49
CA LEU A 87 -1.40 0.02 -11.20
C LEU A 87 -2.46 1.11 -10.96
N LEU A 88 -2.78 1.90 -11.98
CA LEU A 88 -3.84 2.90 -11.91
C LEU A 88 -5.19 2.27 -11.56
N SER A 89 -5.56 1.15 -12.17
CA SER A 89 -6.81 0.45 -11.89
C SER A 89 -6.81 -0.24 -10.51
N LEU A 90 -5.64 -0.67 -10.04
CA LEU A 90 -5.50 -1.30 -8.72
C LEU A 90 -5.62 -0.29 -7.58
N VAL A 91 -5.05 0.90 -7.73
CA VAL A 91 -5.00 1.93 -6.69
C VAL A 91 -6.18 2.89 -6.77
N GLY A 92 -6.67 3.20 -7.96
CA GLY A 92 -7.56 4.33 -8.22
C GLY A 92 -8.93 4.31 -7.54
N GLN A 93 -9.43 3.13 -7.18
CA GLN A 93 -10.74 2.95 -6.52
C GLN A 93 -10.61 2.23 -5.17
N ARG A 94 -9.46 2.37 -4.51
CA ARG A 94 -9.18 1.68 -3.26
C ARG A 94 -8.73 2.66 -2.20
N ASP A 95 -9.04 2.36 -0.96
CA ASP A 95 -8.54 3.14 0.16
C ASP A 95 -7.00 3.07 0.18
N LEU A 96 -6.39 4.24 0.21
CA LEU A 96 -4.95 4.43 0.28
C LEU A 96 -4.60 5.14 1.59
N LEU A 97 -3.64 4.57 2.31
CA LEU A 97 -2.98 5.21 3.44
C LEU A 97 -1.50 5.44 3.06
N ILE A 98 -1.03 6.65 3.28
CA ILE A 98 0.36 7.03 3.13
C ILE A 98 0.87 7.48 4.50
N SER A 99 1.95 6.87 4.98
CA SER A 99 2.66 7.38 6.16
C SER A 99 4.05 7.86 5.79
N LEU A 100 4.48 8.99 6.36
CA LEU A 100 5.81 9.56 6.16
C LEU A 100 6.69 9.22 7.35
N HIS A 101 7.90 8.76 7.07
CA HIS A 101 8.88 8.33 8.04
C HIS A 101 10.23 8.98 7.83
N LYS A 102 10.91 9.29 8.93
CA LYS A 102 12.30 9.73 8.88
C LYS A 102 13.21 8.51 8.81
N THR A 103 13.83 8.29 7.66
CA THR A 103 14.67 7.11 7.42
C THR A 103 16.13 7.32 7.82
N ARG A 104 16.61 8.59 7.74
CA ARG A 104 17.95 9.04 8.17
C ARG A 104 17.87 10.44 8.76
N ALA A 105 18.98 10.99 9.17
CA ALA A 105 19.02 12.32 9.80
C ALA A 105 18.38 13.42 8.95
N THR A 106 18.51 13.35 7.63
CA THR A 106 18.00 14.32 6.66
C THR A 106 16.97 13.74 5.70
N ASP A 107 16.82 12.41 5.63
CA ASP A 107 16.06 11.75 4.59
C ASP A 107 14.70 11.29 5.11
N TRP A 108 13.70 11.46 4.27
CA TRP A 108 12.33 11.05 4.50
C TRP A 108 11.88 10.11 3.40
N ASP A 109 11.05 9.14 3.74
CA ASP A 109 10.42 8.26 2.76
C ASP A 109 9.01 7.89 3.18
N PHE A 110 8.24 7.41 2.21
CA PHE A 110 6.84 7.02 2.39
C PHE A 110 6.69 5.53 2.52
N LEU A 111 5.70 5.15 3.32
CA LEU A 111 5.09 3.84 3.28
C LEU A 111 3.69 3.99 2.70
N LEU A 112 3.44 3.29 1.62
CA LEU A 112 2.14 3.22 0.95
C LEU A 112 1.43 1.95 1.37
N ILE A 113 0.15 2.05 1.75
CA ILE A 113 -0.67 0.91 2.14
C ILE A 113 -2.01 1.02 1.39
N VAL A 114 -2.23 0.11 0.44
CA VAL A 114 -3.45 0.05 -0.37
C VAL A 114 -4.35 -1.06 0.14
N ASP A 115 -5.60 -0.77 0.47
CA ASP A 115 -6.57 -1.80 0.84
C ASP A 115 -7.04 -2.55 -0.41
N MET A 116 -6.73 -3.84 -0.48
CA MET A 116 -7.14 -4.72 -1.56
C MET A 116 -8.51 -5.37 -1.30
N GLN A 117 -9.19 -4.97 -0.22
CA GLN A 117 -10.55 -5.34 0.22
C GLN A 117 -10.68 -6.78 0.73
N LYS A 118 -10.21 -7.78 0.00
CA LYS A 118 -10.36 -9.19 0.38
C LYS A 118 -9.04 -9.94 0.29
N ALA A 119 -8.57 -10.44 1.42
CA ALA A 119 -7.37 -11.27 1.50
C ALA A 119 -7.50 -12.54 0.63
N SER A 120 -8.70 -13.13 0.52
CA SER A 120 -8.96 -14.31 -0.29
C SER A 120 -8.70 -14.15 -1.80
N LYS A 121 -8.65 -12.91 -2.30
CA LYS A 121 -8.33 -12.60 -3.71
C LYS A 121 -6.87 -12.25 -3.95
N MET A 122 -6.07 -12.19 -2.87
CA MET A 122 -4.69 -11.70 -2.95
C MET A 122 -3.80 -12.57 -3.82
N ASP A 123 -3.97 -13.90 -3.80
CA ASP A 123 -3.14 -14.80 -4.62
C ASP A 123 -3.36 -14.56 -6.12
N LEU A 124 -4.61 -14.37 -6.56
CA LEU A 124 -4.91 -14.02 -7.94
C LEU A 124 -4.35 -12.65 -8.35
N LEU A 125 -4.38 -11.69 -7.43
CA LEU A 125 -3.83 -10.35 -7.67
C LEU A 125 -2.31 -10.35 -7.69
N LYS A 126 -1.67 -11.18 -6.87
CA LYS A 126 -0.23 -11.38 -6.84
C LYS A 126 0.32 -11.78 -8.20
N ASP A 127 -0.23 -12.85 -8.78
CA ASP A 127 0.21 -13.35 -10.09
C ASP A 127 0.02 -12.30 -11.19
N GLN A 128 -1.07 -11.52 -11.13
CA GLN A 128 -1.31 -10.43 -12.08
C GLN A 128 -0.31 -9.28 -11.89
N VAL A 129 -0.03 -8.87 -10.65
CA VAL A 129 0.93 -7.81 -10.35
C VAL A 129 2.34 -8.24 -10.77
N GLU A 130 2.77 -9.45 -10.45
CA GLU A 130 4.08 -9.99 -10.85
C GLU A 130 4.22 -10.03 -12.38
N THR A 131 3.18 -10.46 -13.09
CA THR A 131 3.16 -10.49 -14.55
C THR A 131 3.30 -9.08 -15.14
N VAL A 132 2.54 -8.12 -14.62
CA VAL A 132 2.59 -6.71 -15.09
C VAL A 132 3.96 -6.09 -14.81
N LEU A 133 4.53 -6.35 -13.65
CA LEU A 133 5.85 -5.87 -13.28
C LEU A 133 6.94 -6.45 -14.18
N ALA A 134 6.88 -7.74 -14.50
CA ALA A 134 7.78 -8.38 -15.44
C ALA A 134 7.68 -7.78 -16.86
N MET A 135 6.48 -7.35 -17.27
CA MET A 135 6.24 -6.69 -18.56
C MET A 135 6.64 -5.20 -18.58
N SER A 136 6.83 -4.59 -17.41
CA SER A 136 7.15 -3.15 -17.28
C SER A 136 8.63 -2.82 -17.45
N GLY A 137 9.49 -3.81 -17.72
CA GLY A 137 10.94 -3.63 -17.88
C GLY A 137 11.72 -3.58 -16.54
N PHE A 138 11.04 -3.68 -15.40
CA PHE A 138 11.72 -3.77 -14.11
C PHE A 138 12.39 -5.15 -13.92
N THR A 139 13.56 -5.15 -13.29
CA THR A 139 14.15 -6.39 -12.78
C THR A 139 13.50 -6.69 -11.42
N VAL A 140 12.78 -7.82 -11.35
CA VAL A 140 12.09 -8.24 -10.13
C VAL A 140 12.88 -9.35 -9.45
N THR A 141 13.23 -9.13 -8.20
CA THR A 141 13.75 -10.15 -7.28
C THR A 141 12.86 -10.25 -6.06
N ASN A 142 12.97 -11.31 -5.29
CA ASN A 142 12.16 -11.47 -4.10
C ASN A 142 12.97 -12.02 -2.94
N ARG A 143 12.55 -11.67 -1.72
CA ARG A 143 13.11 -12.20 -0.48
C ARG A 143 12.04 -12.36 0.57
N MET A 144 12.29 -13.23 1.53
CA MET A 144 11.36 -13.50 2.63
C MET A 144 11.69 -12.65 3.85
N HIS A 145 10.65 -12.08 4.48
CA HIS A 145 10.73 -11.45 5.80
C HIS A 145 9.53 -11.88 6.65
N ASN A 146 9.78 -12.53 7.78
CA ASN A 146 8.75 -13.04 8.70
C ASN A 146 7.62 -13.82 8.01
N GLY A 147 7.97 -14.68 7.04
CA GLY A 147 7.01 -15.51 6.30
C GLY A 147 6.26 -14.78 5.18
N ILE A 148 6.56 -13.50 4.92
CA ILE A 148 5.97 -12.70 3.85
C ILE A 148 7.03 -12.46 2.77
N ASN A 149 6.63 -12.63 1.50
CA ASN A 149 7.49 -12.37 0.36
C ASN A 149 7.50 -10.86 0.05
N ILE A 150 8.69 -10.27 0.01
CA ILE A 150 8.93 -8.89 -0.43
C ILE A 150 9.45 -8.94 -1.85
N LEU A 151 8.77 -8.29 -2.77
CA LEU A 151 9.22 -8.08 -4.15
C LEU A 151 10.09 -6.82 -4.20
N GLU A 152 11.26 -6.95 -4.79
CA GLU A 152 12.21 -5.85 -5.02
C GLU A 152 12.19 -5.53 -6.52
N MET A 153 11.67 -4.39 -6.88
CA MET A 153 11.52 -3.92 -8.25
C MET A 153 12.59 -2.88 -8.55
N ARG A 154 13.59 -3.26 -9.32
CA ARG A 154 14.67 -2.38 -9.73
C ARG A 154 14.38 -1.75 -11.09
N ASP A 155 14.36 -0.43 -11.12
CA ASP A 155 14.30 0.35 -12.34
C ASP A 155 15.65 0.23 -13.08
N PRO A 156 15.70 -0.22 -14.35
CA PRO A 156 16.93 -0.38 -15.09
C PRO A 156 17.63 0.93 -15.41
N ASP A 157 16.89 2.03 -15.53
CA ASP A 157 17.39 3.33 -15.95
C ASP A 157 17.90 4.15 -14.75
N THR A 158 17.08 4.27 -13.70
CA THR A 158 17.43 5.06 -12.51
C THR A 158 18.18 4.25 -11.45
N ARG A 159 18.11 2.91 -11.51
CA ARG A 159 18.62 1.96 -10.51
C ARG A 159 17.92 2.03 -9.15
N ASP A 160 16.86 2.81 -9.04
CA ASP A 160 16.07 2.84 -7.82
C ASP A 160 15.39 1.48 -7.61
N VAL A 161 15.18 1.14 -6.35
CA VAL A 161 14.48 -0.09 -5.98
C VAL A 161 13.22 0.28 -5.22
N PHE A 162 12.07 -0.15 -5.72
CA PHE A 162 10.81 -0.08 -5.00
C PHE A 162 10.51 -1.45 -4.40
N TYR A 163 10.25 -1.48 -3.11
CA TYR A 163 9.94 -2.69 -2.35
C TYR A 163 8.44 -2.79 -2.15
N THR A 164 7.86 -3.96 -2.39
CA THR A 164 6.43 -4.18 -2.16
C THR A 164 6.15 -5.56 -1.58
N ALA A 165 5.10 -5.67 -0.78
CA ALA A 165 4.67 -6.92 -0.17
C ALA A 165 3.14 -6.97 -0.05
N PHE A 166 2.59 -8.17 -0.15
CA PHE A 166 1.19 -8.42 0.21
C PHE A 166 1.11 -8.87 1.67
N VAL A 167 0.42 -8.07 2.47
CA VAL A 167 0.26 -8.29 3.90
C VAL A 167 -1.23 -8.37 4.23
N ASP A 168 -1.74 -9.55 4.50
CA ASP A 168 -3.18 -9.84 4.66
C ASP A 168 -3.99 -9.30 3.46
N ASN A 169 -4.89 -8.35 3.68
CA ASN A 169 -5.71 -7.72 2.63
C ASN A 169 -5.08 -6.43 2.05
N HIS A 170 -3.80 -6.17 2.28
CA HIS A 170 -3.14 -4.93 1.85
C HIS A 170 -1.95 -5.17 0.93
N LEU A 171 -1.76 -4.25 0.00
CA LEU A 171 -0.51 -4.08 -0.73
C LEU A 171 0.28 -2.96 -0.04
N VAL A 172 1.48 -3.29 0.40
CA VAL A 172 2.40 -2.36 1.08
C VAL A 172 3.57 -2.04 0.16
N GLY A 173 4.01 -0.78 0.10
CA GLY A 173 5.13 -0.39 -0.75
C GLY A 173 5.93 0.81 -0.24
N SER A 174 7.24 0.83 -0.53
CA SER A 174 8.17 1.93 -0.19
C SER A 174 9.45 1.83 -1.02
N TYR A 175 10.17 2.94 -1.18
CA TYR A 175 11.55 2.92 -1.67
C TYR A 175 12.57 2.51 -0.59
N THR A 176 12.16 2.49 0.68
CA THR A 176 12.98 2.02 1.79
C THR A 176 12.53 0.63 2.24
N SER A 177 13.36 -0.40 2.03
CA SER A 177 13.02 -1.78 2.40
C SER A 177 12.64 -1.95 3.87
N GLY A 178 13.34 -1.23 4.76
CA GLY A 178 13.08 -1.26 6.20
C GLY A 178 11.68 -0.79 6.60
N LEU A 179 11.04 0.10 5.82
CA LEU A 179 9.65 0.51 6.08
C LEU A 179 8.67 -0.61 5.75
N VAL A 180 8.88 -1.35 4.65
CA VAL A 180 8.06 -2.52 4.31
C VAL A 180 8.22 -3.61 5.37
N GLU A 181 9.45 -3.87 5.83
CA GLU A 181 9.72 -4.81 6.92
C GLU A 181 9.05 -4.39 8.24
N SER A 182 9.11 -3.10 8.57
CA SER A 182 8.47 -2.54 9.76
C SER A 182 6.94 -2.66 9.69
N ALA A 183 6.34 -2.45 8.51
CA ALA A 183 4.92 -2.67 8.30
C ALA A 183 4.53 -4.15 8.51
N ILE A 184 5.31 -5.07 7.96
CA ILE A 184 5.11 -6.52 8.17
C ILE A 184 5.18 -6.86 9.67
N ASN A 185 6.13 -6.28 10.40
CA ASN A 185 6.28 -6.51 11.83
C ASN A 185 5.12 -5.91 12.64
N SER A 186 4.62 -4.73 12.24
CA SER A 186 3.49 -4.04 12.88
C SER A 186 2.18 -4.82 12.81
N ARG A 187 2.01 -5.69 11.79
CA ARG A 187 0.85 -6.58 11.63
C ARG A 187 0.46 -7.32 12.92
N ASN A 188 1.45 -7.83 13.63
CA ASN A 188 1.23 -8.65 14.82
C ASN A 188 1.23 -7.83 16.11
N LYS A 189 1.73 -6.60 16.08
CA LYS A 189 1.83 -5.70 17.24
C LYS A 189 1.57 -4.26 16.80
N PRO A 190 0.34 -3.96 16.32
CA PRO A 190 0.01 -2.61 15.87
C PRO A 190 0.14 -1.64 17.06
N LYS A 191 0.79 -0.51 16.81
CA LYS A 191 1.01 0.53 17.83
C LYS A 191 0.01 1.66 17.65
N ILE A 192 0.10 2.36 16.51
CA ILE A 192 -0.75 3.53 16.21
C ILE A 192 -2.23 3.14 16.16
N GLY A 193 -2.58 2.04 15.49
CA GLY A 193 -3.97 1.60 15.37
C GLY A 193 -4.63 1.17 16.68
N LEU A 194 -3.85 0.94 17.74
CA LEU A 194 -4.34 0.64 19.10
C LEU A 194 -4.12 1.81 20.07
N ASP A 195 -3.53 2.91 19.62
CA ASP A 195 -3.35 4.12 20.44
C ASP A 195 -4.70 4.81 20.66
N GLN A 196 -5.03 5.04 21.93
CA GLN A 196 -6.32 5.60 22.31
C GLN A 196 -6.51 7.02 21.78
N SER A 197 -5.45 7.84 21.77
CA SER A 197 -5.49 9.21 21.27
C SER A 197 -5.76 9.25 19.78
N PHE A 198 -5.12 8.33 19.02
CA PHE A 198 -5.36 8.19 17.60
C PHE A 198 -6.81 7.78 17.31
N ILE A 199 -7.33 6.75 18.01
CA ILE A 199 -8.69 6.25 17.85
C ILE A 199 -9.73 7.35 18.14
N GLU A 200 -9.52 8.15 19.19
CA GLU A 200 -10.41 9.26 19.53
C GLU A 200 -10.36 10.36 18.47
N THR A 201 -9.17 10.71 18.00
CA THR A 201 -8.98 11.71 16.94
C THR A 201 -9.62 11.27 15.63
N GLU A 202 -9.42 10.01 15.25
CA GLU A 202 -10.01 9.43 14.03
C GLU A 202 -11.53 9.52 14.03
N LYS A 203 -12.18 9.24 15.17
CA LYS A 203 -13.64 9.36 15.33
C LYS A 203 -14.13 10.80 15.16
N LEU A 204 -13.35 11.78 15.60
CA LEU A 204 -13.70 13.21 15.49
C LEU A 204 -13.54 13.74 14.06
N VAL A 205 -12.57 13.21 13.32
CA VAL A 205 -12.26 13.62 11.93
C VAL A 205 -13.14 12.87 10.92
N SER A 206 -14.03 11.97 11.36
CA SER A 206 -14.97 11.25 10.51
C SER A 206 -15.93 12.21 9.80
N GLY A 207 -15.59 12.67 8.61
CA GLY A 207 -16.39 13.61 7.83
C GLY A 207 -15.90 13.80 6.40
N LYS A 208 -16.62 14.57 5.67
CA LYS A 208 -16.65 14.79 4.22
C LYS A 208 -15.40 15.47 3.61
N GLY A 209 -14.21 15.21 4.10
CA GLY A 209 -12.97 15.73 3.51
C GLY A 209 -12.45 14.84 2.38
N LEU A 210 -11.75 15.41 1.40
CA LEU A 210 -11.04 14.69 0.35
C LEU A 210 -9.97 13.78 0.93
N VAL A 211 -9.27 14.25 1.95
CA VAL A 211 -8.13 13.59 2.57
C VAL A 211 -8.17 13.81 4.08
N ARG A 212 -7.83 12.79 4.86
CA ARG A 212 -7.61 12.91 6.31
C ARG A 212 -6.11 12.92 6.58
N VAL A 213 -5.66 13.88 7.38
CA VAL A 213 -4.24 14.01 7.76
C VAL A 213 -4.13 13.97 9.27
N PHE A 214 -3.27 13.11 9.79
CA PHE A 214 -2.93 12.98 11.20
C PHE A 214 -1.44 13.30 11.38
N ILE A 215 -1.10 14.08 12.41
CA ILE A 215 0.26 14.53 12.73
C ILE A 215 0.61 14.10 14.15
#